data_af9865d2ce20d95040db7e9d50ffc7ef
#
_entry.id   af9865d2ce20d95040db7e9d50ffc7ef
#
_cell.length_a   1.000
_cell.length_b   1.000
_cell.length_c   1.000
_cell.angle_alpha   90.00
_cell.angle_beta   90.00
_cell.angle_gamma   90.00
#
_symmetry.space_group_name_H-M   'P 1'
#
loop_
_entity.id
_entity.type
_entity.pdbx_description
1 polymer ?
#
loop_
_entity_poly.entity_id
_entity_poly.type
_entity_poly.pdbx_seq_one_letter_code
_entity_poly.pdbx_strand_id
1 'polypeptide(L)'
;MKKHRTAILLTLGFLVGICILLYPAVSDYWNSKTQSRAITNYESVLDNLNTEDYSAIFEQAYAYNKALYETNYPLMDYEDVPGYYNTLSLTENQMIGYLKIDRISLELPIYHGTSDEVLNKGVGHLQGTSLPVGGENTHCVMSAHRGLPSSKLFTDLDRMEIGDTFQIIVLDQVLTYQVDFIKVIEPTDVTDLQIIDGGDYCTLFTCTPYGINTHRLLVRGIRIETIKEKPVLYVANEAFRIEPLLVTPAVAAPMLLVMLVHLMVKYREPPKNTQRKKKEEGGAGREP
;
A
#
# COMPACT_ATOMS: atom_id res chain seq x y z
N MET A 1 9.13 32.08 35.38
CA MET A 1 7.96 31.27 34.96
C MET A 1 7.62 31.41 33.50
N LYS A 2 7.52 32.62 32.89
CA LYS A 2 7.14 32.80 31.48
C LYS A 2 8.11 32.12 30.47
N LYS A 3 9.45 32.23 30.70
CA LYS A 3 10.47 31.65 29.80
C LYS A 3 10.46 30.12 29.74
N HIS A 4 10.22 29.43 30.87
CA HIS A 4 10.08 27.97 30.90
C HIS A 4 8.82 27.51 30.12
N ARG A 5 7.73 28.26 30.19
CA ARG A 5 6.51 27.97 29.39
C ARG A 5 6.78 28.09 27.91
N THR A 6 7.53 29.11 27.46
CA THR A 6 7.89 29.28 26.06
C THR A 6 8.78 28.15 25.56
N ALA A 7 9.80 27.72 26.33
CA ALA A 7 10.65 26.59 25.98
C ALA A 7 9.85 25.28 25.88
N ILE A 8 8.94 25.02 26.83
CA ILE A 8 8.06 23.84 26.79
C ILE A 8 7.16 23.88 25.56
N LEU A 9 6.54 25.02 25.25
CA LEU A 9 5.69 25.15 24.06
C LEU A 9 6.47 24.93 22.76
N LEU A 10 7.68 25.46 22.63
CA LEU A 10 8.54 25.25 21.47
C LEU A 10 8.95 23.78 21.33
N THR A 11 9.32 23.11 22.45
CA THR A 11 9.66 21.68 22.43
C THR A 11 8.45 20.84 22.05
N LEU A 12 7.27 21.15 22.58
CA LEU A 12 6.04 20.43 22.25
C LEU A 12 5.69 20.62 20.77
N GLY A 13 5.74 21.85 20.26
CA GLY A 13 5.51 22.13 18.85
C GLY A 13 6.50 21.41 17.92
N PHE A 14 7.76 21.33 18.33
CA PHE A 14 8.78 20.58 17.61
C PHE A 14 8.50 19.07 17.58
N LEU A 15 8.12 18.47 18.72
CA LEU A 15 7.76 17.06 18.79
C LEU A 15 6.55 16.74 17.91
N VAL A 16 5.52 17.59 17.93
CA VAL A 16 4.35 17.45 17.05
C VAL A 16 4.78 17.51 15.58
N GLY A 17 5.66 18.45 15.21
CA GLY A 17 6.18 18.55 13.85
C GLY A 17 6.94 17.30 13.40
N ILE A 18 7.76 16.70 14.28
CA ILE A 18 8.45 15.42 14.01
C ILE A 18 7.42 14.29 13.83
N CYS A 19 6.41 14.19 14.72
CA CYS A 19 5.37 13.16 14.58
C CYS A 19 4.64 13.24 13.25
N ILE A 20 4.28 14.45 12.79
CA ILE A 20 3.64 14.67 11.49
C ILE A 20 4.57 14.27 10.34
N LEU A 21 5.86 14.63 10.44
CA LEU A 21 6.86 14.31 9.41
C LEU A 21 7.10 12.80 9.29
N LEU A 22 7.12 12.07 10.41
CA LEU A 22 7.38 10.63 10.45
C LEU A 22 6.12 9.80 10.17
N TYR A 23 4.93 10.40 10.28
CA TYR A 23 3.66 9.67 10.15
C TYR A 23 3.57 8.80 8.88
N PRO A 24 3.87 9.30 7.66
CA PRO A 24 3.75 8.48 6.45
C PRO A 24 4.66 7.25 6.49
N ALA A 25 5.92 7.41 6.89
CA ALA A 25 6.88 6.31 6.93
C ALA A 25 6.52 5.24 7.97
N VAL A 26 6.10 5.66 9.15
CA VAL A 26 5.68 4.73 10.22
C VAL A 26 4.39 4.02 9.84
N SER A 27 3.43 4.74 9.27
CA SER A 27 2.14 4.18 8.87
C SER A 27 2.29 3.19 7.72
N ASP A 28 3.07 3.52 6.70
CA ASP A 28 3.34 2.62 5.57
C ASP A 28 4.04 1.33 6.04
N TYR A 29 5.06 1.44 6.90
CA TYR A 29 5.71 0.27 7.51
C TYR A 29 4.73 -0.61 8.28
N TRP A 30 3.83 0.01 9.09
CA TRP A 30 2.82 -0.74 9.85
C TRP A 30 1.82 -1.45 8.94
N ASN A 31 1.33 -0.76 7.92
CA ASN A 31 0.39 -1.32 6.95
C ASN A 31 1.02 -2.44 6.11
N SER A 32 2.27 -2.27 5.65
CA SER A 32 3.03 -3.32 4.98
C SER A 32 3.16 -4.59 5.84
N LYS A 33 3.44 -4.44 7.14
CA LYS A 33 3.45 -5.57 8.09
C LYS A 33 2.10 -6.25 8.23
N THR A 34 1.01 -5.48 8.24
CA THR A 34 -0.36 -6.01 8.33
C THR A 34 -0.74 -6.75 7.06
N GLN A 35 -0.37 -6.22 5.89
CA GLN A 35 -0.57 -6.86 4.58
C GLN A 35 0.20 -8.18 4.48
N SER A 36 1.48 -8.22 4.85
CA SER A 36 2.27 -9.44 4.88
C SER A 36 1.67 -10.49 5.82
N ARG A 37 1.16 -10.10 6.99
CA ARG A 37 0.48 -11.04 7.91
C ARG A 37 -0.82 -11.59 7.30
N ALA A 38 -1.58 -10.77 6.58
CA ALA A 38 -2.79 -11.25 5.90
C ALA A 38 -2.45 -12.32 4.87
N ILE A 39 -1.38 -12.13 4.09
CA ILE A 39 -0.88 -13.11 3.11
C ILE A 39 -0.43 -14.39 3.82
N THR A 40 0.41 -14.30 4.87
CA THR A 40 0.85 -15.47 5.64
C THR A 40 -0.33 -16.24 6.25
N ASN A 41 -1.34 -15.54 6.76
CA ASN A 41 -2.55 -16.19 7.27
C ASN A 41 -3.33 -16.90 6.16
N TYR A 42 -3.45 -16.30 4.99
CA TYR A 42 -4.07 -16.93 3.83
C TYR A 42 -3.33 -18.21 3.43
N GLU A 43 -2.00 -18.15 3.28
CA GLU A 43 -1.17 -19.33 2.98
C GLU A 43 -1.32 -20.43 4.04
N SER A 44 -1.38 -20.07 5.32
CA SER A 44 -1.61 -21.05 6.40
C SER A 44 -2.97 -21.72 6.35
N VAL A 45 -4.00 -21.05 5.83
CA VAL A 45 -5.32 -21.67 5.57
C VAL A 45 -5.20 -22.65 4.42
N LEU A 46 -4.47 -22.29 3.36
CA LEU A 46 -4.27 -23.16 2.20
C LEU A 46 -3.53 -24.46 2.55
N ASP A 47 -2.57 -24.43 3.47
CA ASP A 47 -1.82 -25.60 3.93
C ASP A 47 -2.73 -26.68 4.57
N ASN A 48 -3.94 -26.29 5.01
CA ASN A 48 -4.91 -27.19 5.61
C ASN A 48 -5.94 -27.75 4.61
N LEU A 49 -5.95 -27.28 3.35
CA LEU A 49 -6.83 -27.73 2.28
C LEU A 49 -6.19 -28.86 1.48
N ASN A 50 -7.00 -29.73 0.93
CA ASN A 50 -6.55 -30.76 0.01
C ASN A 50 -6.87 -30.42 -1.45
N THR A 51 -6.37 -31.22 -2.41
CA THR A 51 -6.55 -30.98 -3.84
C THR A 51 -8.01 -31.01 -4.28
N GLU A 52 -8.86 -31.80 -3.61
CA GLU A 52 -10.29 -31.89 -3.93
C GLU A 52 -11.01 -30.62 -3.51
N ASP A 53 -10.63 -30.04 -2.36
CA ASP A 53 -11.16 -28.74 -1.90
C ASP A 53 -10.84 -27.63 -2.90
N TYR A 54 -9.60 -27.57 -3.40
CA TYR A 54 -9.22 -26.58 -4.43
C TYR A 54 -10.04 -26.71 -5.70
N SER A 55 -10.22 -27.95 -6.20
CA SER A 55 -11.00 -28.20 -7.42
C SER A 55 -12.43 -27.69 -7.28
N ALA A 56 -13.08 -27.98 -6.17
CA ALA A 56 -14.45 -27.55 -5.91
C ALA A 56 -14.59 -26.00 -5.84
N ILE A 57 -13.60 -25.32 -5.22
CA ILE A 57 -13.59 -23.87 -5.12
C ILE A 57 -13.37 -23.23 -6.50
N PHE A 58 -12.44 -23.77 -7.32
CA PHE A 58 -12.23 -23.30 -8.69
C PHE A 58 -13.44 -23.53 -9.59
N GLU A 59 -14.10 -24.68 -9.49
CA GLU A 59 -15.33 -24.95 -10.25
C GLU A 59 -16.42 -23.91 -9.96
N GLN A 60 -16.59 -23.51 -8.70
CA GLN A 60 -17.53 -22.43 -8.35
C GLN A 60 -17.12 -21.10 -8.94
N ALA A 61 -15.82 -20.75 -8.93
CA ALA A 61 -15.31 -19.51 -9.50
C ALA A 61 -15.45 -19.48 -11.02
N TYR A 62 -15.18 -20.60 -11.71
CA TYR A 62 -15.39 -20.72 -13.16
C TYR A 62 -16.87 -20.64 -13.53
N ALA A 63 -17.74 -21.26 -12.73
CA ALA A 63 -19.20 -21.19 -12.94
C ALA A 63 -19.69 -19.74 -12.79
N TYR A 64 -19.19 -19.01 -11.76
CA TYR A 64 -19.49 -17.60 -11.60
C TYR A 64 -19.01 -16.76 -12.79
N ASN A 65 -17.75 -16.91 -13.23
CA ASN A 65 -17.21 -16.18 -14.39
C ASN A 65 -17.98 -16.44 -15.67
N LYS A 66 -18.42 -17.70 -15.88
CA LYS A 66 -19.26 -18.06 -17.02
C LYS A 66 -20.62 -17.37 -16.97
N ALA A 67 -21.30 -17.41 -15.82
CA ALA A 67 -22.57 -16.73 -15.63
C ALA A 67 -22.44 -15.21 -15.84
N LEU A 68 -21.34 -14.62 -15.36
CA LEU A 68 -21.04 -13.20 -15.55
C LEU A 68 -20.83 -12.86 -17.03
N TYR A 69 -20.11 -13.68 -17.80
CA TYR A 69 -19.91 -13.49 -19.23
C TYR A 69 -21.22 -13.54 -20.02
N GLU A 70 -22.17 -14.39 -19.58
CA GLU A 70 -23.50 -14.51 -20.19
C GLU A 70 -24.42 -13.31 -19.86
N THR A 71 -24.02 -12.42 -18.97
CA THR A 71 -24.75 -11.20 -18.59
C THR A 71 -24.46 -10.05 -19.57
N ASN A 72 -25.47 -9.34 -20.05
CA ASN A 72 -25.33 -8.31 -21.08
C ASN A 72 -24.48 -7.09 -20.63
N TYR A 73 -24.61 -6.68 -19.35
CA TYR A 73 -23.94 -5.51 -18.77
C TYR A 73 -23.36 -5.84 -17.39
N PRO A 74 -22.37 -6.73 -17.31
CA PRO A 74 -21.94 -7.28 -16.02
C PRO A 74 -21.41 -6.22 -15.03
N LEU A 75 -20.83 -5.13 -15.50
CA LEU A 75 -20.37 -4.03 -14.64
C LEU A 75 -21.53 -3.25 -13.99
N MET A 76 -22.73 -3.31 -14.52
CA MET A 76 -23.93 -2.64 -13.99
C MET A 76 -24.82 -3.60 -13.25
N ASP A 77 -24.98 -4.82 -13.77
CA ASP A 77 -25.98 -5.82 -13.36
C ASP A 77 -25.30 -7.01 -12.62
N TYR A 78 -24.14 -6.78 -11.99
CA TYR A 78 -23.40 -7.88 -11.32
C TYR A 78 -24.19 -8.55 -10.17
N GLU A 79 -25.15 -7.84 -9.58
CA GLU A 79 -26.01 -8.36 -8.53
C GLU A 79 -26.96 -9.47 -9.04
N ASP A 80 -27.20 -9.51 -10.35
CA ASP A 80 -28.00 -10.56 -11.01
C ASP A 80 -27.25 -11.89 -11.04
N VAL A 81 -25.92 -11.90 -10.86
CA VAL A 81 -25.09 -13.09 -10.76
C VAL A 81 -24.78 -13.38 -9.28
N PRO A 82 -25.52 -14.32 -8.65
CA PRO A 82 -25.37 -14.57 -7.23
C PRO A 82 -24.05 -15.25 -6.89
N GLY A 83 -23.60 -15.08 -5.66
CA GLY A 83 -22.49 -15.85 -5.11
C GLY A 83 -21.13 -15.12 -5.09
N TYR A 84 -21.04 -13.90 -5.58
CA TYR A 84 -19.80 -13.13 -5.63
C TYR A 84 -18.98 -13.16 -4.33
N TYR A 85 -19.58 -12.79 -3.21
CA TYR A 85 -18.91 -12.75 -1.90
C TYR A 85 -18.68 -14.11 -1.24
N ASN A 86 -19.31 -15.17 -1.76
CA ASN A 86 -19.18 -16.52 -1.22
C ASN A 86 -18.13 -17.34 -1.99
N THR A 87 -17.79 -16.94 -3.20
CA THR A 87 -16.82 -17.62 -4.06
C THR A 87 -15.40 -17.17 -3.71
N LEU A 88 -14.45 -18.08 -3.57
CA LEU A 88 -13.06 -17.82 -3.12
C LEU A 88 -12.96 -17.23 -1.69
N SER A 89 -14.01 -17.29 -0.90
CA SER A 89 -14.04 -16.77 0.48
C SER A 89 -13.57 -17.84 1.46
N LEU A 90 -12.25 -17.92 1.68
CA LEU A 90 -11.63 -18.90 2.58
C LEU A 90 -11.30 -18.33 3.96
N THR A 91 -11.27 -17.03 4.09
CA THR A 91 -10.85 -16.34 5.29
C THR A 91 -11.97 -15.41 5.79
N GLU A 92 -12.07 -15.21 7.10
CA GLU A 92 -13.07 -14.31 7.71
C GLU A 92 -12.99 -12.88 7.17
N ASN A 93 -11.81 -12.45 6.71
CA ASN A 93 -11.56 -11.12 6.17
C ASN A 93 -11.83 -11.01 4.66
N GLN A 94 -12.40 -12.06 4.03
CA GLN A 94 -12.76 -12.09 2.60
C GLN A 94 -11.57 -11.91 1.64
N MET A 95 -10.37 -12.32 2.05
CA MET A 95 -9.20 -12.34 1.17
C MET A 95 -9.35 -13.49 0.16
N ILE A 96 -9.16 -13.16 -1.14
CA ILE A 96 -9.30 -14.11 -2.25
C ILE A 96 -7.96 -14.55 -2.84
N GLY A 97 -6.89 -13.85 -2.53
CA GLY A 97 -5.56 -14.11 -3.05
C GLY A 97 -4.63 -12.94 -2.80
N TYR A 98 -3.49 -12.91 -3.49
CA TYR A 98 -2.58 -11.75 -3.43
C TYR A 98 -1.95 -11.45 -4.78
N LEU A 99 -1.61 -10.17 -4.98
CA LEU A 99 -0.97 -9.62 -6.16
C LEU A 99 0.52 -9.42 -5.90
N LYS A 100 1.36 -9.83 -6.86
CA LYS A 100 2.80 -9.61 -6.82
C LYS A 100 3.27 -8.91 -8.10
N ILE A 101 4.06 -7.83 -7.94
CA ILE A 101 4.63 -7.06 -9.05
C ILE A 101 6.11 -6.80 -8.74
N ASP A 102 7.00 -7.60 -9.32
CA ASP A 102 8.44 -7.56 -9.02
C ASP A 102 9.08 -6.23 -9.44
N ARG A 103 8.66 -5.66 -10.59
CA ARG A 103 9.16 -4.38 -11.12
C ARG A 103 9.14 -3.24 -10.09
N ILE A 104 8.10 -3.19 -9.29
CA ILE A 104 7.89 -2.13 -8.27
C ILE A 104 7.99 -2.65 -6.83
N SER A 105 8.44 -3.92 -6.67
CA SER A 105 8.59 -4.59 -5.37
C SER A 105 7.31 -4.51 -4.54
N LEU A 106 6.17 -4.87 -5.15
CA LEU A 106 4.85 -4.81 -4.55
C LEU A 106 4.31 -6.21 -4.31
N GLU A 107 3.78 -6.42 -3.10
CA GLU A 107 3.03 -7.63 -2.74
C GLU A 107 1.86 -7.22 -1.83
N LEU A 108 0.62 -7.42 -2.31
CA LEU A 108 -0.58 -6.93 -1.66
C LEU A 108 -1.68 -7.99 -1.61
N PRO A 109 -2.40 -8.12 -0.49
CA PRO A 109 -3.59 -8.96 -0.41
C PRO A 109 -4.72 -8.42 -1.29
N ILE A 110 -5.48 -9.33 -1.90
CA ILE A 110 -6.65 -9.04 -2.71
C ILE A 110 -7.90 -9.44 -1.94
N TYR A 111 -8.89 -8.56 -1.93
CA TYR A 111 -10.16 -8.75 -1.24
C TYR A 111 -11.35 -8.59 -2.19
N HIS A 112 -12.50 -9.14 -1.81
CA HIS A 112 -13.75 -8.88 -2.53
C HIS A 112 -14.18 -7.42 -2.39
N GLY A 113 -14.63 -6.85 -3.51
CA GLY A 113 -15.20 -5.51 -3.57
C GLY A 113 -14.19 -4.38 -3.51
N THR A 114 -14.72 -3.16 -3.64
CA THR A 114 -13.94 -1.91 -3.70
C THR A 114 -14.44 -0.88 -2.69
N SER A 115 -14.93 -1.32 -1.54
CA SER A 115 -15.31 -0.41 -0.45
C SER A 115 -14.08 0.32 0.11
N ASP A 116 -14.29 1.48 0.72
CA ASP A 116 -13.20 2.23 1.38
C ASP A 116 -12.44 1.37 2.39
N GLU A 117 -13.14 0.49 3.11
CA GLU A 117 -12.52 -0.43 4.06
C GLU A 117 -11.54 -1.38 3.37
N VAL A 118 -11.90 -1.94 2.22
CA VAL A 118 -11.06 -2.83 1.40
C VAL A 118 -9.88 -2.06 0.83
N LEU A 119 -10.13 -0.94 0.16
CA LEU A 119 -9.10 -0.16 -0.53
C LEU A 119 -8.07 0.46 0.43
N ASN A 120 -8.41 0.67 1.69
CA ASN A 120 -7.47 1.10 2.72
C ASN A 120 -6.55 -0.03 3.22
N LYS A 121 -6.93 -1.30 3.04
CA LYS A 121 -6.17 -2.48 3.50
C LYS A 121 -5.28 -3.09 2.42
N GLY A 122 -5.75 -3.07 1.16
CA GLY A 122 -5.07 -3.76 0.06
C GLY A 122 -5.68 -3.48 -1.30
N VAL A 123 -5.68 -4.49 -2.14
CA VAL A 123 -6.29 -4.48 -3.47
C VAL A 123 -7.74 -4.96 -3.38
N GLY A 124 -8.66 -4.23 -3.98
CA GLY A 124 -10.05 -4.62 -4.11
C GLY A 124 -10.33 -5.19 -5.50
N HIS A 125 -11.00 -6.33 -5.55
CA HIS A 125 -11.54 -6.86 -6.81
C HIS A 125 -12.82 -6.11 -7.17
N LEU A 126 -12.87 -5.55 -8.39
CA LEU A 126 -14.03 -4.78 -8.86
C LEU A 126 -15.21 -5.72 -9.17
N GLN A 127 -16.33 -5.49 -8.50
CA GLN A 127 -17.57 -6.22 -8.76
C GLN A 127 -18.00 -6.04 -10.22
N GLY A 128 -18.60 -7.08 -10.81
CA GLY A 128 -18.99 -7.08 -12.22
C GLY A 128 -17.85 -7.35 -13.18
N THR A 129 -16.65 -7.68 -12.69
CA THR A 129 -15.54 -8.21 -13.48
C THR A 129 -15.27 -9.67 -13.10
N SER A 130 -14.55 -10.40 -13.95
CA SER A 130 -14.29 -11.83 -13.70
C SER A 130 -13.44 -12.03 -12.46
N LEU A 131 -13.79 -13.03 -11.63
CA LEU A 131 -12.95 -13.46 -10.52
C LEU A 131 -11.56 -13.88 -11.01
N PRO A 132 -10.50 -13.70 -10.20
CA PRO A 132 -9.11 -13.84 -10.62
C PRO A 132 -8.65 -15.31 -10.70
N VAL A 133 -9.37 -16.13 -11.44
CA VAL A 133 -9.04 -17.54 -11.68
C VAL A 133 -8.60 -17.80 -13.13
N GLY A 134 -8.57 -16.76 -13.96
CA GLY A 134 -8.22 -16.85 -15.37
C GLY A 134 -9.24 -17.61 -16.21
N GLY A 135 -8.89 -17.85 -17.45
CA GLY A 135 -9.69 -18.60 -18.42
C GLY A 135 -10.13 -17.75 -19.61
N GLU A 136 -10.58 -18.43 -20.67
CA GLU A 136 -11.11 -17.78 -21.85
C GLU A 136 -12.37 -16.96 -21.52
N ASN A 137 -12.53 -15.80 -22.16
CA ASN A 137 -13.63 -14.86 -21.94
C ASN A 137 -13.65 -14.32 -20.50
N THR A 138 -12.47 -14.03 -19.94
CA THR A 138 -12.36 -13.41 -18.62
C THR A 138 -11.60 -12.09 -18.66
N HIS A 139 -12.08 -11.13 -17.87
CA HIS A 139 -11.37 -9.88 -17.61
C HIS A 139 -11.53 -9.52 -16.13
N CYS A 140 -10.48 -9.70 -15.36
CA CYS A 140 -10.42 -9.36 -13.95
C CYS A 140 -9.94 -7.92 -13.77
N VAL A 141 -10.56 -7.15 -12.88
CA VAL A 141 -10.12 -5.78 -12.57
C VAL A 141 -9.81 -5.64 -11.10
N MET A 142 -8.60 -5.19 -10.81
CA MET A 142 -8.05 -5.00 -9.48
C MET A 142 -7.84 -3.51 -9.21
N SER A 143 -8.45 -2.98 -8.16
CA SER A 143 -8.36 -1.57 -7.78
C SER A 143 -7.58 -1.38 -6.48
N ALA A 144 -6.75 -0.36 -6.41
CA ALA A 144 -6.15 0.09 -5.16
C ALA A 144 -5.88 1.59 -5.19
N HIS A 145 -5.77 2.19 -4.02
CA HIS A 145 -5.47 3.61 -3.89
C HIS A 145 -4.07 3.99 -4.37
N ARG A 146 -3.93 5.23 -4.78
CA ARG A 146 -2.67 5.90 -5.10
C ARG A 146 -2.52 7.17 -4.29
N GLY A 147 -1.33 7.37 -3.72
CA GLY A 147 -1.00 8.60 -3.01
C GLY A 147 -1.59 8.71 -1.59
N LEU A 148 -1.96 7.59 -0.97
CA LEU A 148 -2.32 7.60 0.44
C LEU A 148 -1.08 7.84 1.30
N PRO A 149 -1.13 8.79 2.27
CA PRO A 149 -0.02 9.00 3.21
C PRO A 149 0.26 7.79 4.11
N SER A 150 -0.74 6.91 4.28
CA SER A 150 -0.67 5.78 5.20
C SER A 150 -0.16 4.49 4.58
N SER A 151 -0.23 4.33 3.26
CA SER A 151 0.15 3.08 2.58
C SER A 151 0.50 3.33 1.12
N LYS A 152 1.54 2.66 0.65
CA LYS A 152 2.05 2.82 -0.72
C LYS A 152 1.07 2.31 -1.77
N LEU A 153 0.46 1.14 -1.57
CA LEU A 153 -0.49 0.49 -2.49
C LEU A 153 -0.06 0.63 -3.97
N PHE A 154 -0.95 1.14 -4.87
CA PHE A 154 -0.64 1.35 -6.29
C PHE A 154 0.05 2.69 -6.59
N THR A 155 0.74 3.29 -5.62
CA THR A 155 1.43 4.58 -5.81
C THR A 155 2.45 4.55 -6.95
N ASP A 156 3.18 3.45 -7.11
CA ASP A 156 4.22 3.28 -8.13
C ASP A 156 3.72 2.54 -9.40
N LEU A 157 2.41 2.33 -9.56
CA LEU A 157 1.86 1.59 -10.72
C LEU A 157 2.19 2.27 -12.05
N ASP A 158 2.40 3.58 -12.07
CA ASP A 158 2.80 4.35 -13.25
C ASP A 158 4.23 4.09 -13.73
N ARG A 159 5.02 3.29 -12.99
CA ARG A 159 6.35 2.82 -13.41
C ARG A 159 6.31 1.54 -14.22
N MET A 160 5.13 0.95 -14.38
CA MET A 160 4.96 -0.24 -15.22
C MET A 160 5.07 0.13 -16.69
N GLU A 161 5.68 -0.74 -17.47
CA GLU A 161 5.89 -0.59 -18.90
C GLU A 161 5.29 -1.78 -19.65
N ILE A 162 4.99 -1.60 -20.95
CA ILE A 162 4.57 -2.68 -21.82
C ILE A 162 5.64 -3.78 -21.83
N GLY A 163 5.23 -5.03 -21.61
CA GLY A 163 6.12 -6.18 -21.51
C GLY A 163 6.51 -6.58 -20.08
N ASP A 164 6.32 -5.71 -19.10
CA ASP A 164 6.47 -6.08 -17.67
C ASP A 164 5.45 -7.15 -17.29
N THR A 165 5.71 -7.86 -16.20
CA THR A 165 4.81 -8.90 -15.70
C THR A 165 4.34 -8.63 -14.29
N PHE A 166 3.14 -9.12 -13.99
CA PHE A 166 2.62 -9.22 -12.65
C PHE A 166 1.94 -10.58 -12.44
N GLN A 167 1.82 -11.00 -11.20
CA GLN A 167 1.26 -12.29 -10.84
C GLN A 167 0.10 -12.12 -9.87
N ILE A 168 -0.93 -12.90 -10.07
CA ILE A 168 -2.01 -13.09 -9.10
C ILE A 168 -1.89 -14.52 -8.57
N ILE A 169 -1.83 -14.66 -7.26
CA ILE A 169 -1.76 -15.93 -6.58
C ILE A 169 -3.11 -16.16 -5.91
N VAL A 170 -3.82 -17.20 -6.37
CA VAL A 170 -5.13 -17.61 -5.84
C VAL A 170 -5.10 -19.09 -5.59
N LEU A 171 -5.39 -19.50 -4.37
CA LEU A 171 -5.26 -20.88 -3.92
C LEU A 171 -3.84 -21.41 -4.24
N ASP A 172 -3.74 -22.51 -4.97
CA ASP A 172 -2.49 -23.15 -5.42
C ASP A 172 -2.04 -22.69 -6.82
N GLN A 173 -2.76 -21.75 -7.46
CA GLN A 173 -2.46 -21.29 -8.80
C GLN A 173 -1.73 -19.94 -8.79
N VAL A 174 -0.74 -19.83 -9.69
CA VAL A 174 -0.06 -18.59 -10.02
C VAL A 174 -0.46 -18.18 -11.43
N LEU A 175 -1.16 -17.08 -11.55
CA LEU A 175 -1.62 -16.50 -12.79
C LEU A 175 -0.69 -15.37 -13.20
N THR A 176 0.12 -15.56 -14.25
CA THR A 176 1.06 -14.54 -14.73
C THR A 176 0.44 -13.78 -15.90
N TYR A 177 0.46 -12.46 -15.80
CA TYR A 177 0.00 -11.54 -16.83
C TYR A 177 1.14 -10.66 -17.31
N GLN A 178 1.27 -10.48 -18.62
CA GLN A 178 2.22 -9.57 -19.24
C GLN A 178 1.50 -8.30 -19.67
N VAL A 179 2.00 -7.15 -19.27
CA VAL A 179 1.42 -5.84 -19.63
C VAL A 179 1.41 -5.66 -21.15
N ASP A 180 0.23 -5.56 -21.70
CA ASP A 180 -0.03 -5.36 -23.14
C ASP A 180 -0.60 -3.96 -23.45
N PHE A 181 -1.15 -3.27 -22.44
CA PHE A 181 -1.85 -2.02 -22.64
C PHE A 181 -1.77 -1.12 -21.40
N ILE A 182 -1.46 0.17 -21.60
CA ILE A 182 -1.46 1.19 -20.54
C ILE A 182 -2.22 2.41 -21.07
N LYS A 183 -3.23 2.88 -20.31
CA LYS A 183 -4.08 4.00 -20.73
C LYS A 183 -4.53 4.82 -19.52
N VAL A 184 -4.71 6.11 -19.75
CA VAL A 184 -5.39 7.01 -18.81
C VAL A 184 -6.78 7.31 -19.35
N ILE A 185 -7.80 7.12 -18.51
CA ILE A 185 -9.22 7.29 -18.88
C ILE A 185 -9.94 8.23 -17.90
N GLU A 186 -11.11 8.72 -18.30
CA GLU A 186 -12.04 9.39 -17.41
C GLU A 186 -12.64 8.41 -16.38
N PRO A 187 -13.01 8.85 -15.17
CA PRO A 187 -13.52 7.97 -14.12
C PRO A 187 -14.80 7.20 -14.49
N THR A 188 -15.57 7.71 -15.44
CA THR A 188 -16.83 7.12 -15.90
C THR A 188 -16.68 6.25 -17.15
N ASP A 189 -15.50 6.24 -17.77
CA ASP A 189 -15.23 5.39 -18.93
C ASP A 189 -14.84 3.98 -18.47
N VAL A 190 -15.74 3.03 -18.72
CA VAL A 190 -15.55 1.60 -18.38
C VAL A 190 -15.34 0.73 -19.62
N THR A 191 -15.14 1.34 -20.79
CA THR A 191 -15.06 0.63 -22.08
C THR A 191 -13.92 -0.41 -22.09
N ASP A 192 -12.75 -0.02 -21.58
CA ASP A 192 -11.56 -0.88 -21.53
C ASP A 192 -11.57 -1.91 -20.39
N LEU A 193 -12.63 -1.94 -19.55
CA LEU A 193 -12.81 -2.90 -18.45
C LEU A 193 -13.74 -4.05 -18.82
N GLN A 194 -14.35 -4.01 -20.00
CA GLN A 194 -15.27 -5.06 -20.49
C GLN A 194 -14.53 -6.36 -20.77
N ILE A 195 -15.23 -7.48 -20.68
CA ILE A 195 -14.72 -8.78 -21.12
C ILE A 195 -14.49 -8.74 -22.64
N ILE A 196 -13.35 -9.26 -23.07
CA ILE A 196 -12.97 -9.37 -24.48
C ILE A 196 -13.06 -10.84 -24.87
N ASP A 197 -13.86 -11.14 -25.90
CA ASP A 197 -14.09 -12.51 -26.37
C ASP A 197 -12.76 -13.21 -26.70
N GLY A 198 -12.61 -14.44 -26.26
CA GLY A 198 -11.43 -15.26 -26.46
C GLY A 198 -10.23 -14.87 -25.58
N GLY A 199 -10.32 -13.79 -24.80
CA GLY A 199 -9.22 -13.29 -23.99
C GLY A 199 -9.23 -13.76 -22.53
N ASP A 200 -8.05 -13.75 -21.93
CA ASP A 200 -7.82 -13.86 -20.48
C ASP A 200 -6.98 -12.65 -20.07
N TYR A 201 -7.64 -11.66 -19.47
CA TYR A 201 -7.04 -10.38 -19.12
C TYR A 201 -7.18 -10.06 -17.64
N CYS A 202 -6.22 -9.29 -17.13
CA CYS A 202 -6.33 -8.64 -15.84
C CYS A 202 -5.89 -7.17 -15.94
N THR A 203 -6.70 -6.25 -15.41
CA THR A 203 -6.38 -4.81 -15.38
C THR A 203 -6.16 -4.36 -13.94
N LEU A 204 -5.01 -3.74 -13.71
CA LEU A 204 -4.71 -3.00 -12.49
C LEU A 204 -5.17 -1.54 -12.68
N PHE A 205 -5.97 -1.06 -11.76
CA PHE A 205 -6.72 0.20 -11.88
C PHE A 205 -6.44 1.11 -10.68
N THR A 206 -6.04 2.36 -10.93
CA THR A 206 -5.80 3.34 -9.85
C THR A 206 -6.09 4.77 -10.26
N CYS A 207 -6.12 5.69 -9.29
CA CYS A 207 -6.30 7.12 -9.56
C CYS A 207 -5.03 7.77 -10.12
N THR A 208 -5.20 8.76 -11.00
CA THR A 208 -4.12 9.56 -11.60
C THR A 208 -4.62 10.96 -11.96
N PRO A 209 -3.76 12.02 -12.05
CA PRO A 209 -2.39 12.12 -11.55
C PRO A 209 -2.30 12.01 -10.02
N TYR A 210 -1.08 11.73 -9.50
CA TYR A 210 -0.83 11.62 -8.06
C TYR A 210 -1.35 12.84 -7.29
N GLY A 211 -2.17 12.61 -6.27
CA GLY A 211 -2.73 13.63 -5.40
C GLY A 211 -3.86 14.47 -6.00
N ILE A 212 -4.05 14.46 -7.34
CA ILE A 212 -5.13 15.18 -8.05
C ILE A 212 -6.33 14.25 -8.29
N ASN A 213 -6.08 13.00 -8.73
CA ASN A 213 -7.04 11.90 -8.83
C ASN A 213 -8.23 12.13 -9.78
N THR A 214 -8.07 13.00 -10.79
CA THR A 214 -9.14 13.35 -11.76
C THR A 214 -9.40 12.27 -12.79
N HIS A 215 -8.43 11.42 -13.06
CA HIS A 215 -8.48 10.35 -14.07
C HIS A 215 -8.18 8.99 -13.43
N ARG A 216 -8.20 7.95 -14.25
CA ARG A 216 -7.84 6.58 -13.86
C ARG A 216 -6.72 6.07 -14.75
N LEU A 217 -5.71 5.47 -14.14
CA LEU A 217 -4.64 4.75 -14.83
C LEU A 217 -5.03 3.27 -14.91
N LEU A 218 -5.03 2.72 -16.10
CA LEU A 218 -5.19 1.32 -16.39
C LEU A 218 -3.86 0.73 -16.82
N VAL A 219 -3.48 -0.40 -16.21
CA VAL A 219 -2.35 -1.24 -16.61
C VAL A 219 -2.92 -2.63 -16.82
N ARG A 220 -3.21 -2.98 -18.09
CA ARG A 220 -3.79 -4.28 -18.45
C ARG A 220 -2.68 -5.24 -18.82
N GLY A 221 -2.84 -6.48 -18.38
CA GLY A 221 -2.02 -7.60 -18.81
C GLY A 221 -2.86 -8.70 -19.47
N ILE A 222 -2.27 -9.34 -20.47
CA ILE A 222 -2.75 -10.56 -21.08
C ILE A 222 -2.12 -11.77 -20.37
N ARG A 223 -2.88 -12.82 -20.20
CA ARG A 223 -2.41 -14.07 -19.63
C ARG A 223 -1.28 -14.66 -20.43
N ILE A 224 -0.20 -15.04 -19.75
CA ILE A 224 0.91 -15.81 -20.33
C ILE A 224 1.16 -17.07 -19.51
N GLU A 225 1.87 -18.04 -20.10
CA GLU A 225 2.27 -19.24 -19.37
C GLU A 225 3.17 -18.85 -18.19
N THR A 226 2.82 -19.34 -17.01
CA THR A 226 3.64 -19.12 -15.80
C THR A 226 4.89 -19.99 -15.92
N ILE A 227 6.02 -19.37 -16.18
CA ILE A 227 7.32 -20.04 -16.13
C ILE A 227 7.57 -20.37 -14.66
N LYS A 228 7.46 -21.67 -14.31
CA LYS A 228 7.95 -22.16 -13.02
C LYS A 228 9.48 -22.06 -13.07
N GLU A 229 10.01 -20.90 -12.71
CA GLU A 229 11.44 -20.78 -12.49
C GLU A 229 11.80 -21.81 -11.43
N LYS A 230 12.73 -22.74 -11.77
CA LYS A 230 13.43 -23.49 -10.74
C LYS A 230 13.93 -22.44 -9.73
N PRO A 231 13.91 -22.70 -8.40
CA PRO A 231 14.42 -21.74 -7.45
C PRO A 231 15.89 -21.46 -7.82
N VAL A 232 16.09 -20.49 -8.68
CA VAL A 232 17.33 -19.78 -8.79
C VAL A 232 17.48 -19.21 -7.40
N LEU A 233 18.48 -19.65 -6.65
CA LEU A 233 18.91 -18.97 -5.45
C LEU A 233 19.05 -17.50 -5.86
N TYR A 234 17.99 -16.74 -5.66
CA TYR A 234 18.05 -15.29 -5.69
C TYR A 234 19.02 -14.97 -4.55
N VAL A 235 20.28 -14.78 -4.90
CA VAL A 235 21.15 -13.95 -4.09
C VAL A 235 20.42 -12.63 -4.10
N ALA A 236 19.66 -12.39 -3.02
CA ALA A 236 18.97 -11.15 -2.80
C ALA A 236 20.03 -10.07 -3.07
N ASN A 237 19.89 -9.40 -4.21
CA ASN A 237 20.70 -8.23 -4.46
C ASN A 237 20.08 -7.20 -3.53
N GLU A 238 20.52 -7.25 -2.25
CA GLU A 238 20.23 -6.29 -1.20
C GLU A 238 20.91 -4.95 -1.54
N ALA A 239 20.77 -4.52 -2.77
CA ALA A 239 20.91 -3.12 -3.07
C ALA A 239 19.76 -2.42 -2.32
N PHE A 240 20.04 -1.99 -1.11
CA PHE A 240 19.21 -1.10 -0.33
C PHE A 240 18.71 0.00 -1.26
N ARG A 241 17.53 -0.16 -1.82
CA ARG A 241 16.83 0.96 -2.47
C ARG A 241 16.47 1.91 -1.35
N ILE A 242 17.33 2.90 -1.16
CA ILE A 242 17.12 3.98 -0.20
C ILE A 242 15.89 4.76 -0.71
N GLU A 243 14.73 4.46 -0.15
CA GLU A 243 13.51 5.22 -0.47
C GLU A 243 13.68 6.65 0.05
N PRO A 244 13.57 7.68 -0.81
CA PRO A 244 13.73 9.09 -0.40
C PRO A 244 12.79 9.47 0.74
N LEU A 245 11.63 8.84 0.81
CA LEU A 245 10.60 9.05 1.84
C LEU A 245 11.07 8.61 3.24
N LEU A 246 11.97 7.61 3.34
CA LEU A 246 12.56 7.16 4.59
C LEU A 246 13.83 7.93 4.95
N VAL A 247 14.62 8.31 3.94
CA VAL A 247 15.90 9.04 4.14
C VAL A 247 15.66 10.45 4.61
N THR A 248 14.70 11.15 4.00
CA THR A 248 14.43 12.56 4.33
C THR A 248 14.10 12.74 5.83
N PRO A 249 13.17 12.02 6.46
CA PRO A 249 12.92 12.14 7.89
C PRO A 249 14.07 11.60 8.74
N ALA A 250 14.78 10.55 8.31
CA ALA A 250 15.92 10.00 9.05
C ALA A 250 17.10 10.98 9.17
N VAL A 251 17.28 11.83 8.16
CA VAL A 251 18.32 12.88 8.19
C VAL A 251 17.80 14.17 8.84
N ALA A 252 16.57 14.58 8.52
CA ALA A 252 16.00 15.82 9.02
C ALA A 252 15.75 15.79 10.55
N ALA A 253 15.29 14.68 11.11
CA ALA A 253 14.99 14.58 12.54
C ALA A 253 16.22 14.82 13.45
N PRO A 254 17.39 14.18 13.24
CA PRO A 254 18.59 14.45 14.04
C PRO A 254 19.14 15.86 13.83
N MET A 255 19.08 16.40 12.59
CA MET A 255 19.49 17.78 12.33
C MET A 255 18.63 18.79 13.11
N LEU A 256 17.31 18.61 13.10
CA LEU A 256 16.37 19.43 13.84
C LEU A 256 16.57 19.28 15.35
N LEU A 257 16.87 18.06 15.82
CA LEU A 257 17.18 17.82 17.23
C LEU A 257 18.45 18.57 17.69
N VAL A 258 19.52 18.50 16.88
CA VAL A 258 20.77 19.23 17.14
C VAL A 258 20.52 20.73 17.16
N MET A 259 19.72 21.26 16.22
CA MET A 259 19.35 22.67 16.19
C MET A 259 18.54 23.07 17.43
N LEU A 260 17.59 22.25 17.87
CA LEU A 260 16.83 22.50 19.09
C LEU A 260 17.72 22.53 20.33
N VAL A 261 18.63 21.55 20.49
CA VAL A 261 19.58 21.47 21.59
C VAL A 261 20.49 22.73 21.58
N HIS A 262 21.00 23.11 20.40
CA HIS A 262 21.80 24.33 20.26
C HIS A 262 21.03 25.58 20.70
N LEU A 263 19.78 25.75 20.28
CA LEU A 263 18.92 26.85 20.70
C LEU A 263 18.65 26.83 22.22
N MET A 264 18.38 25.65 22.79
CA MET A 264 18.18 25.52 24.23
C MET A 264 19.43 25.91 25.04
N VAL A 265 20.62 25.50 24.58
CA VAL A 265 21.91 25.85 25.21
C VAL A 265 22.22 27.34 25.05
N LYS A 266 22.04 27.89 23.84
CA LYS A 266 22.30 29.31 23.52
C LYS A 266 21.42 30.26 24.31
N TYR A 267 20.18 29.88 24.57
CA TYR A 267 19.21 30.69 25.35
C TYR A 267 19.10 30.28 26.82
N ARG A 268 20.02 29.42 27.32
CA ARG A 268 20.09 29.04 28.73
C ARG A 268 20.67 30.23 29.49
N GLU A 269 19.91 30.80 30.45
CA GLU A 269 20.41 31.85 31.33
C GLU A 269 21.55 31.30 32.20
N PRO A 270 22.66 32.07 32.43
CA PRO A 270 23.65 31.69 33.41
C PRO A 270 23.01 31.64 34.79
N PRO A 271 23.46 30.74 35.67
CA PRO A 271 22.90 30.61 37.02
C PRO A 271 23.09 31.91 37.80
N LYS A 272 22.03 32.41 38.43
CA LYS A 272 21.96 33.69 39.18
C LYS A 272 22.89 33.80 40.39
N ASN A 273 23.92 33.00 40.55
CA ASN A 273 24.67 32.85 41.79
C ASN A 273 25.99 33.62 41.86
N THR A 274 26.31 34.51 40.90
CA THR A 274 27.60 35.22 40.92
C THR A 274 27.47 36.69 41.33
N GLN A 275 26.27 37.22 41.53
CA GLN A 275 26.11 38.63 41.90
C GLN A 275 25.92 38.89 43.42
N ARG A 276 25.73 37.84 44.21
CA ARG A 276 25.55 38.02 45.68
C ARG A 276 26.87 38.10 46.44
N LYS A 277 27.99 37.53 45.94
CA LYS A 277 29.31 37.59 46.58
C LYS A 277 30.08 38.91 46.43
N LYS A 278 29.76 39.73 45.44
CA LYS A 278 30.44 41.04 45.25
C LYS A 278 29.84 42.18 46.09
N LYS A 279 28.69 41.99 46.75
CA LYS A 279 28.08 43.03 47.62
C LYS A 279 28.43 42.91 49.09
N GLU A 280 29.00 41.76 49.52
CA GLU A 280 29.42 41.57 50.93
C GLU A 280 30.89 41.89 51.17
N GLU A 281 31.74 41.91 50.13
CA GLU A 281 33.17 42.26 50.29
C GLU A 281 33.48 43.78 50.17
N GLY A 282 32.49 44.60 49.79
CA GLY A 282 32.66 46.04 49.62
C GLY A 282 32.25 46.92 50.82
N GLY A 283 31.84 46.31 51.91
CA GLY A 283 31.23 47.03 53.08
C GLY A 283 32.03 47.09 54.35
N ALA A 284 33.28 46.56 54.37
CA ALA A 284 34.13 46.61 55.64
C ALA A 284 35.38 47.45 55.38
N GLY A 285 35.28 48.73 55.62
CA GLY A 285 36.47 49.59 55.64
C GLY A 285 36.17 51.06 55.44
N ARG A 286 35.71 51.74 56.56
CA ARG A 286 35.99 53.16 56.93
C ARG A 286 35.26 53.53 58.19
N GLU A 287 36.04 53.61 59.27
CA GLU A 287 35.84 54.54 60.34
C GLU A 287 37.15 54.63 61.14
N PRO A 288 37.39 55.74 61.91
CA PRO A 288 37.90 57.02 61.38
C PRO A 288 39.40 57.17 61.72
#